data_7eeccaf2305f9cf9c8137f492bfeb312
#
_entry.id   7eeccaf2305f9cf9c8137f492bfeb312
#
_cell.length_a   1.000
_cell.length_b   1.000
_cell.length_c   1.000
_cell.angle_alpha   90.00
_cell.angle_beta   90.00
_cell.angle_gamma   90.00
#
_symmetry.space_group_name_H-M   'P 1'
#
loop_
_entity.id
_entity.type
_entity.pdbx_description
1 polymer ?
#
loop_
_entity_poly.entity_id
_entity_poly.type
_entity_poly.pdbx_seq_one_letter_code
_entity_poly.pdbx_strand_id
1 'polypeptide(L)'
;MSYLIAVETKKELPNGMYINISNPNISIRTAEYEGKQILLIGGGDHKTAKATTYEESYVRLEKFAKKYYPDAKILKKGDAEDCISLDKLPYIGQASTFLPNVYVATGYKKWGMTFSNVATNIIVDSIRGIENPYSDIFSSLRLQPVKNYEEVKNILVDSSKGLLIDKIKEADI
;
A
#
# COMPACT_ATOMS: atom_id res chain seq x y z
N MET A 1 3.65 5.30 1.24
CA MET A 1 2.48 6.21 1.17
C MET A 1 1.79 6.07 -0.16
N SER A 2 0.47 6.04 -0.18
CA SER A 2 -0.40 6.04 -1.38
C SER A 2 -1.44 7.12 -1.21
N TYR A 3 -1.85 7.75 -2.29
CA TYR A 3 -2.79 8.88 -2.27
C TYR A 3 -4.01 8.59 -3.11
N LEU A 4 -5.14 9.15 -2.68
CA LEU A 4 -6.43 9.02 -3.35
C LEU A 4 -7.15 10.36 -3.32
N ILE A 5 -7.78 10.71 -4.45
CA ILE A 5 -8.74 11.83 -4.51
C ILE A 5 -10.10 11.32 -4.98
N ALA A 6 -11.14 11.84 -4.38
CA ALA A 6 -12.53 11.65 -4.81
C ALA A 6 -12.97 12.86 -5.62
N VAL A 7 -13.51 12.62 -6.80
CA VAL A 7 -13.81 13.67 -7.79
C VAL A 7 -15.25 13.57 -8.27
N GLU A 8 -15.97 14.68 -8.22
CA GLU A 8 -17.26 14.87 -8.90
C GLU A 8 -17.02 15.49 -10.29
N THR A 9 -17.68 14.99 -11.32
CA THR A 9 -17.67 15.53 -12.68
C THR A 9 -19.01 15.29 -13.37
N LYS A 10 -19.34 16.11 -14.35
CA LYS A 10 -20.54 15.94 -15.20
C LYS A 10 -20.29 14.99 -16.36
N LYS A 11 -19.01 14.69 -16.63
CA LYS A 11 -18.63 13.76 -17.69
C LYS A 11 -19.03 12.36 -17.32
N GLU A 12 -19.48 11.59 -18.30
CA GLU A 12 -19.75 10.16 -18.12
C GLU A 12 -18.52 9.44 -17.54
N LEU A 13 -18.75 8.65 -16.50
CA LEU A 13 -17.68 7.94 -15.81
C LEU A 13 -17.49 6.53 -16.41
N PRO A 14 -16.27 6.04 -16.49
CA PRO A 14 -15.99 4.70 -16.99
C PRO A 14 -16.58 3.66 -16.04
N ASN A 15 -17.26 2.65 -16.59
CA ASN A 15 -17.74 1.54 -15.79
C ASN A 15 -16.62 0.52 -15.61
N GLY A 16 -15.99 0.51 -14.43
CA GLY A 16 -14.94 -0.44 -14.10
C GLY A 16 -13.80 0.12 -13.25
N MET A 17 -12.78 -0.70 -13.12
CA MET A 17 -11.53 -0.37 -12.42
C MET A 17 -10.37 -0.42 -13.42
N TYR A 18 -9.59 0.62 -13.44
CA TYR A 18 -8.47 0.77 -14.38
C TYR A 18 -7.21 1.10 -13.61
N ILE A 19 -6.11 0.50 -14.01
CA ILE A 19 -4.78 0.84 -13.51
C ILE A 19 -3.81 0.92 -14.69
N ASN A 20 -3.04 1.99 -14.76
CA ASN A 20 -1.98 2.03 -15.72
C ASN A 20 -0.72 1.35 -15.15
N ILE A 21 0.06 0.72 -16.01
CA ILE A 21 1.31 0.04 -15.65
C ILE A 21 2.56 0.89 -15.89
N SER A 22 2.38 2.07 -16.49
CA SER A 22 3.48 3.02 -16.72
C SER A 22 3.64 3.98 -15.54
N ASN A 23 4.79 4.63 -15.47
CA ASN A 23 5.06 5.66 -14.45
C ASN A 23 4.62 7.05 -14.98
N PRO A 24 3.86 7.84 -14.20
CA PRO A 24 3.34 7.56 -12.86
C PRO A 24 2.20 6.54 -12.86
N ASN A 25 2.21 5.64 -11.85
CA ASN A 25 1.15 4.67 -11.68
C ASN A 25 -0.12 5.39 -11.19
N ILE A 26 -1.20 5.27 -11.96
CA ILE A 26 -2.52 5.86 -11.63
C ILE A 26 -3.58 4.79 -11.74
N SER A 27 -4.43 4.71 -10.75
CA SER A 27 -5.63 3.89 -10.72
C SER A 27 -6.87 4.76 -10.78
N ILE A 28 -7.89 4.30 -11.48
CA ILE A 28 -9.18 4.97 -11.62
C ILE A 28 -10.28 3.96 -11.38
N ARG A 29 -11.27 4.32 -10.57
CA ARG A 29 -12.49 3.55 -10.43
C ARG A 29 -13.67 4.47 -10.11
N THR A 30 -14.87 4.03 -10.44
CA THR A 30 -16.11 4.68 -9.99
C THR A 30 -16.49 4.16 -8.62
N ALA A 31 -17.17 5.00 -7.87
CA ALA A 31 -17.82 4.67 -6.61
C ALA A 31 -19.12 5.46 -6.49
N GLU A 32 -19.98 5.06 -5.58
CA GLU A 32 -21.16 5.81 -5.20
C GLU A 32 -20.90 6.58 -3.90
N TYR A 33 -21.25 7.84 -3.88
CA TYR A 33 -21.18 8.69 -2.70
C TYR A 33 -22.37 9.64 -2.67
N GLU A 34 -23.15 9.60 -1.58
CA GLU A 34 -24.39 10.41 -1.41
C GLU A 34 -25.35 10.29 -2.59
N GLY A 35 -25.56 9.07 -3.11
CA GLY A 35 -26.45 8.77 -4.23
C GLY A 35 -25.97 9.27 -5.60
N LYS A 36 -24.70 9.70 -5.70
CA LYS A 36 -24.08 10.13 -6.96
C LYS A 36 -22.88 9.25 -7.30
N GLN A 37 -22.68 9.04 -8.59
CA GLN A 37 -21.42 8.44 -9.05
C GLN A 37 -20.30 9.46 -8.97
N ILE A 38 -19.18 9.04 -8.37
CA ILE A 38 -17.95 9.80 -8.27
C ILE A 38 -16.79 8.99 -8.86
N LEU A 39 -15.72 9.69 -9.22
CA LEU A 39 -14.48 9.08 -9.65
C LEU A 39 -13.47 9.06 -8.51
N LEU A 40 -12.88 7.91 -8.24
CA LEU A 40 -11.75 7.75 -7.35
C LEU A 40 -10.48 7.62 -8.19
N ILE A 41 -9.53 8.52 -7.95
CA ILE A 41 -8.23 8.54 -8.65
C ILE A 41 -7.13 8.32 -7.62
N GLY A 42 -6.40 7.21 -7.74
CA GLY A 42 -5.30 6.84 -6.84
C GLY A 42 -3.95 6.87 -7.54
N GLY A 43 -2.89 7.15 -6.78
CA GLY A 43 -1.52 7.19 -7.29
C GLY A 43 -0.62 8.12 -6.47
N GLY A 44 0.43 8.65 -7.11
CA GLY A 44 1.36 9.55 -6.45
C GLY A 44 2.23 8.90 -5.38
N ASP A 45 2.42 7.59 -5.48
CA ASP A 45 3.09 6.77 -4.48
C ASP A 45 4.56 7.15 -4.28
N HIS A 46 5.00 7.14 -3.03
CA HIS A 46 6.42 7.27 -2.67
C HIS A 46 6.76 6.50 -1.38
N LYS A 47 8.06 6.26 -1.14
CA LYS A 47 8.52 5.70 0.13
C LYS A 47 8.27 6.70 1.26
N THR A 48 7.75 6.25 2.40
CA THR A 48 7.37 7.07 3.56
C THR A 48 8.50 7.99 4.06
N ALA A 49 9.76 7.57 3.97
CA ALA A 49 10.92 8.32 4.43
C ALA A 49 11.54 9.26 3.35
N LYS A 50 10.92 9.43 2.18
CA LYS A 50 11.42 10.37 1.16
C LYS A 50 10.68 11.70 1.26
N ALA A 51 11.45 12.79 1.13
CA ALA A 51 11.03 14.19 1.22
C ALA A 51 10.13 14.68 0.05
N THR A 52 9.23 13.85 -0.44
CA THR A 52 8.16 14.31 -1.34
C THR A 52 7.05 14.83 -0.45
N THR A 53 6.67 16.08 -0.62
CA THR A 53 5.61 16.66 0.19
C THR A 53 4.27 15.98 -0.16
N TYR A 54 3.42 15.78 0.85
CA TYR A 54 2.04 15.31 0.67
C TYR A 54 1.31 16.09 -0.42
N GLU A 55 1.53 17.40 -0.46
CA GLU A 55 0.94 18.32 -1.43
C GLU A 55 1.32 17.98 -2.87
N GLU A 56 2.57 17.65 -3.16
CA GLU A 56 3.01 17.32 -4.52
C GLU A 56 2.30 16.10 -5.10
N SER A 57 2.06 15.09 -4.26
CA SER A 57 1.32 13.88 -4.66
C SER A 57 -0.13 14.19 -4.99
N TYR A 58 -0.80 14.98 -4.16
CA TYR A 58 -2.18 15.43 -4.46
C TYR A 58 -2.22 16.33 -5.69
N VAL A 59 -1.31 17.27 -5.85
CA VAL A 59 -1.23 18.14 -7.04
C VAL A 59 -1.09 17.33 -8.34
N ARG A 60 -0.33 16.22 -8.32
CA ARG A 60 -0.25 15.32 -9.49
C ARG A 60 -1.59 14.69 -9.82
N LEU A 61 -2.32 14.18 -8.81
CA LEU A 61 -3.63 13.58 -9.02
C LEU A 61 -4.66 14.60 -9.49
N GLU A 62 -4.63 15.81 -8.95
CA GLU A 62 -5.49 16.92 -9.36
C GLU A 62 -5.22 17.35 -10.81
N LYS A 63 -3.95 17.47 -11.19
CA LYS A 63 -3.56 17.76 -12.59
C LYS A 63 -4.04 16.67 -13.52
N PHE A 64 -3.92 15.41 -13.12
CA PHE A 64 -4.46 14.29 -13.88
C PHE A 64 -5.98 14.39 -14.02
N ALA A 65 -6.69 14.61 -12.92
CA ALA A 65 -8.14 14.79 -12.92
C ALA A 65 -8.55 15.90 -13.87
N LYS A 66 -7.98 17.10 -13.75
CA LYS A 66 -8.28 18.25 -14.59
C LYS A 66 -7.97 18.04 -16.07
N LYS A 67 -6.92 17.29 -16.40
CA LYS A 67 -6.56 16.97 -17.78
C LYS A 67 -7.65 16.17 -18.49
N TYR A 68 -8.23 15.17 -17.83
CA TYR A 68 -9.21 14.26 -18.44
C TYR A 68 -10.67 14.63 -18.14
N TYR A 69 -10.88 15.37 -17.06
CA TYR A 69 -12.16 15.86 -16.56
C TYR A 69 -12.03 17.35 -16.21
N PRO A 70 -12.12 18.25 -17.19
CA PRO A 70 -11.87 19.70 -16.99
C PRO A 70 -12.78 20.34 -15.94
N ASP A 71 -13.99 19.83 -15.78
CA ASP A 71 -15.00 20.26 -14.80
C ASP A 71 -14.83 19.58 -13.42
N ALA A 72 -13.81 18.74 -13.26
CA ALA A 72 -13.58 17.98 -12.04
C ALA A 72 -13.54 18.87 -10.78
N LYS A 73 -14.35 18.51 -9.81
CA LYS A 73 -14.39 19.09 -8.47
C LYS A 73 -13.86 18.06 -7.47
N ILE A 74 -12.81 18.39 -6.74
CA ILE A 74 -12.27 17.53 -5.71
C ILE A 74 -13.21 17.57 -4.50
N LEU A 75 -13.74 16.42 -4.12
CA LEU A 75 -14.63 16.27 -2.97
C LEU A 75 -13.85 15.95 -1.69
N LYS A 76 -12.94 14.98 -1.80
CA LYS A 76 -12.12 14.50 -0.67
C LYS A 76 -10.74 14.09 -1.12
N LYS A 77 -9.81 14.15 -0.19
CA LYS A 77 -8.43 13.65 -0.31
C LYS A 77 -8.19 12.65 0.81
N GLY A 78 -7.41 11.62 0.54
CA GLY A 78 -7.02 10.63 1.54
C GLY A 78 -5.72 9.96 1.15
N ASP A 79 -5.00 9.51 2.14
CA ASP A 79 -3.76 8.77 1.98
C ASP A 79 -3.70 7.59 2.94
N ALA A 80 -2.85 6.64 2.62
CA ALA A 80 -2.61 5.48 3.45
C ALA A 80 -1.18 4.98 3.30
N GLU A 81 -0.70 4.35 4.35
CA GLU A 81 0.56 3.62 4.33
C GLU A 81 0.33 2.15 4.00
N ASP A 82 1.11 1.64 3.06
CA ASP A 82 1.08 0.24 2.69
C ASP A 82 2.37 -0.45 3.17
N CYS A 83 2.22 -1.48 3.98
CA CYS A 83 3.33 -2.34 4.36
C CYS A 83 3.74 -3.20 3.16
N ILE A 84 5.02 -3.16 2.82
CA ILE A 84 5.62 -3.96 1.77
C ILE A 84 6.72 -4.82 2.40
N SER A 85 6.56 -6.14 2.31
CA SER A 85 7.59 -7.09 2.73
C SER A 85 8.83 -7.01 1.82
N LEU A 86 9.99 -7.45 2.33
CA LEU A 86 11.25 -7.42 1.58
C LEU A 86 11.22 -8.21 0.28
N ASP A 87 10.55 -9.35 0.28
CA ASP A 87 10.39 -10.25 -0.87
C ASP A 87 9.12 -9.98 -1.68
N LYS A 88 8.35 -8.94 -1.31
CA LYS A 88 7.10 -8.51 -1.94
C LYS A 88 5.95 -9.51 -1.83
N LEU A 89 6.10 -10.55 -1.01
CA LEU A 89 5.05 -11.49 -0.67
C LEU A 89 4.51 -11.19 0.74
N PRO A 90 3.20 -11.32 1.00
CA PRO A 90 2.67 -11.16 2.35
C PRO A 90 3.30 -12.11 3.36
N TYR A 91 3.36 -11.70 4.62
CA TYR A 91 3.65 -12.57 5.75
C TYR A 91 2.34 -13.03 6.36
N ILE A 92 2.08 -14.34 6.31
CA ILE A 92 0.83 -14.95 6.81
C ILE A 92 1.19 -16.21 7.59
N GLY A 93 0.64 -16.36 8.79
CA GLY A 93 0.80 -17.54 9.61
C GLY A 93 1.15 -17.23 11.05
N GLN A 94 1.75 -18.17 11.74
CA GLN A 94 2.13 -18.04 13.14
C GLN A 94 3.18 -16.95 13.34
N ALA A 95 2.96 -16.05 14.30
CA ALA A 95 3.83 -14.89 14.50
C ALA A 95 5.23 -15.25 15.00
N SER A 96 5.34 -16.34 15.78
CA SER A 96 6.60 -16.85 16.32
C SER A 96 6.42 -18.31 16.74
N THR A 97 7.51 -19.09 16.66
CA THR A 97 7.54 -20.46 17.18
C THR A 97 7.25 -20.56 18.69
N PHE A 98 7.49 -19.48 19.44
CA PHE A 98 7.24 -19.40 20.87
C PHE A 98 5.80 -18.95 21.21
N LEU A 99 5.02 -18.54 20.23
CA LEU A 99 3.67 -18.02 20.39
C LEU A 99 2.68 -18.82 19.51
N PRO A 100 2.35 -20.07 19.89
CA PRO A 100 1.62 -20.99 19.00
C PRO A 100 0.22 -20.52 18.62
N ASN A 101 -0.40 -19.65 19.41
CA ASN A 101 -1.77 -19.17 19.21
C ASN A 101 -1.83 -17.71 18.72
N VAL A 102 -0.69 -17.14 18.33
CA VAL A 102 -0.63 -15.78 17.80
C VAL A 102 -0.31 -15.84 16.30
N TYR A 103 -1.20 -15.28 15.51
CA TYR A 103 -1.08 -15.25 14.05
C TYR A 103 -0.88 -13.83 13.55
N VAL A 104 -0.18 -13.69 12.44
CA VAL A 104 0.05 -12.42 11.74
C VAL A 104 -0.34 -12.56 10.27
N ALA A 105 -0.88 -11.48 9.72
CA ALA A 105 -1.16 -11.36 8.31
C ALA A 105 -0.91 -9.90 7.89
N THR A 106 0.18 -9.66 7.14
CA THR A 106 0.65 -8.31 6.80
C THR A 106 1.46 -8.29 5.50
N GLY A 107 1.84 -7.10 5.04
CA GLY A 107 2.70 -6.96 3.86
C GLY A 107 1.94 -7.10 2.54
N TYR A 108 0.67 -6.76 2.50
CA TYR A 108 -0.22 -6.99 1.36
C TYR A 108 0.04 -6.10 0.14
N LYS A 109 0.91 -5.09 0.23
CA LYS A 109 1.29 -4.25 -0.91
C LYS A 109 0.09 -3.77 -1.74
N LYS A 110 -0.94 -3.19 -1.10
CA LYS A 110 -2.22 -2.72 -1.69
C LYS A 110 -3.20 -3.82 -2.12
N TRP A 111 -2.84 -5.09 -2.03
CA TRP A 111 -3.69 -6.22 -2.40
C TRP A 111 -4.42 -6.84 -1.19
N GLY A 112 -4.78 -6.01 -0.20
CA GLY A 112 -5.42 -6.45 1.04
C GLY A 112 -6.70 -7.24 0.79
N MET A 113 -7.57 -6.81 -0.12
CA MET A 113 -8.81 -7.50 -0.45
C MET A 113 -8.58 -8.92 -0.97
N THR A 114 -7.56 -9.13 -1.80
CA THR A 114 -7.20 -10.45 -2.34
C THR A 114 -6.50 -11.30 -1.28
N PHE A 115 -5.46 -10.74 -0.65
CA PHE A 115 -4.65 -11.52 0.29
C PHE A 115 -5.33 -11.79 1.63
N SER A 116 -6.37 -11.05 2.02
CA SER A 116 -7.17 -11.38 3.19
C SER A 116 -7.88 -12.73 3.05
N ASN A 117 -8.36 -13.09 1.85
CA ASN A 117 -8.92 -14.41 1.60
C ASN A 117 -7.87 -15.52 1.74
N VAL A 118 -6.67 -15.30 1.18
CA VAL A 118 -5.56 -16.26 1.31
C VAL A 118 -5.15 -16.39 2.78
N ALA A 119 -5.04 -15.25 3.48
CA ALA A 119 -4.69 -15.23 4.90
C ALA A 119 -5.70 -15.98 5.76
N THR A 120 -6.99 -15.77 5.50
CA THR A 120 -8.06 -16.48 6.22
C THR A 120 -7.93 -17.98 6.06
N ASN A 121 -7.74 -18.47 4.84
CA ASN A 121 -7.61 -19.90 4.59
C ASN A 121 -6.37 -20.47 5.30
N ILE A 122 -5.20 -19.85 5.16
CA ILE A 122 -3.96 -20.33 5.80
C ILE A 122 -4.10 -20.34 7.33
N ILE A 123 -4.64 -19.27 7.93
CA ILE A 123 -4.77 -19.17 9.39
C ILE A 123 -5.79 -20.16 9.92
N VAL A 124 -6.95 -20.28 9.28
CA VAL A 124 -7.99 -21.24 9.69
C VAL A 124 -7.49 -22.67 9.59
N ASP A 125 -6.82 -23.03 8.50
CA ASP A 125 -6.24 -24.36 8.34
C ASP A 125 -5.20 -24.65 9.41
N SER A 126 -4.32 -23.67 9.71
CA SER A 126 -3.33 -23.77 10.79
C SER A 126 -3.98 -23.99 12.15
N ILE A 127 -5.05 -23.24 12.49
CA ILE A 127 -5.79 -23.41 13.76
C ILE A 127 -6.44 -24.81 13.83
N ARG A 128 -6.88 -25.34 12.71
CA ARG A 128 -7.52 -26.67 12.62
C ARG A 128 -6.52 -27.81 12.51
N GLY A 129 -5.22 -27.53 12.41
CA GLY A 129 -4.19 -28.54 12.18
C GLY A 129 -4.25 -29.18 10.80
N ILE A 130 -4.79 -28.47 9.81
CA ILE A 130 -4.86 -28.89 8.40
C ILE A 130 -3.67 -28.28 7.65
N GLU A 131 -2.97 -29.13 6.88
CA GLU A 131 -1.90 -28.67 6.02
C GLU A 131 -2.43 -27.84 4.85
N ASN A 132 -1.90 -26.63 4.66
CA ASN A 132 -2.27 -25.75 3.56
C ASN A 132 -1.08 -25.62 2.59
N PRO A 133 -1.27 -25.90 1.27
CA PRO A 133 -0.16 -25.93 0.31
C PRO A 133 0.54 -24.57 0.11
N TYR A 134 -0.06 -23.49 0.56
CA TYR A 134 0.50 -22.14 0.44
C TYR A 134 1.19 -21.67 1.72
N SER A 135 1.10 -22.42 2.83
CA SER A 135 1.65 -22.01 4.13
C SER A 135 3.13 -21.67 4.07
N ASP A 136 3.93 -22.48 3.39
CA ASP A 136 5.38 -22.26 3.30
C ASP A 136 5.73 -21.00 2.50
N ILE A 137 5.02 -20.73 1.41
CA ILE A 137 5.27 -19.59 0.54
C ILE A 137 5.00 -18.28 1.30
N PHE A 138 3.92 -18.25 2.08
CA PHE A 138 3.49 -17.06 2.81
C PHE A 138 3.94 -17.07 4.28
N SER A 139 4.67 -18.09 4.73
CA SER A 139 5.11 -18.22 6.12
C SER A 139 5.68 -16.92 6.69
N SER A 140 5.15 -16.50 7.83
CA SER A 140 5.67 -15.36 8.57
C SER A 140 7.05 -15.60 9.16
N LEU A 141 7.42 -16.87 9.29
CA LEU A 141 8.72 -17.32 9.81
C LEU A 141 9.77 -17.54 8.70
N ARG A 142 9.39 -17.34 7.42
CA ARG A 142 10.33 -17.49 6.32
C ARG A 142 11.47 -16.46 6.41
N LEU A 143 12.70 -16.94 6.38
CA LEU A 143 13.89 -16.10 6.32
C LEU A 143 14.48 -16.19 4.90
N GLN A 144 14.48 -15.09 4.16
CA GLN A 144 15.18 -14.97 2.88
C GLN A 144 16.15 -13.78 2.86
N PRO A 145 17.06 -13.63 3.84
CA PRO A 145 17.90 -12.43 3.95
C PRO A 145 18.87 -12.27 2.79
N VAL A 146 19.31 -13.37 2.19
CA VAL A 146 20.41 -13.35 1.19
C VAL A 146 19.92 -12.89 -0.19
N LYS A 147 18.70 -13.21 -0.58
CA LYS A 147 18.16 -12.82 -1.90
C LYS A 147 17.85 -11.33 -2.00
N ASN A 148 17.65 -10.66 -0.87
CA ASN A 148 17.21 -9.25 -0.80
C ASN A 148 18.27 -8.37 -0.12
N TYR A 149 19.55 -8.75 -0.16
CA TYR A 149 20.63 -8.02 0.51
C TYR A 149 20.67 -6.53 0.15
N GLU A 150 20.51 -6.18 -1.11
CA GLU A 150 20.49 -4.76 -1.54
C GLU A 150 19.28 -4.00 -0.99
N GLU A 151 18.10 -4.63 -0.90
CA GLU A 151 16.93 -4.00 -0.28
C GLU A 151 17.11 -3.84 1.23
N VAL A 152 17.65 -4.84 1.92
CA VAL A 152 17.99 -4.76 3.36
C VAL A 152 18.99 -3.65 3.61
N LYS A 153 20.07 -3.59 2.83
CA LYS A 153 21.08 -2.53 2.91
C LYS A 153 20.46 -1.13 2.71
N ASN A 154 19.60 -0.99 1.70
CA ASN A 154 18.94 0.28 1.43
C ASN A 154 18.00 0.69 2.59
N ILE A 155 17.27 -0.25 3.20
CA ILE A 155 16.42 0.02 4.36
C ILE A 155 17.26 0.43 5.56
N LEU A 156 18.36 -0.26 5.83
CA LEU A 156 19.25 0.08 6.94
C LEU A 156 19.89 1.47 6.74
N VAL A 157 20.29 1.79 5.52
CA VAL A 157 20.85 3.11 5.17
C VAL A 157 19.79 4.21 5.28
N ASP A 158 18.59 3.98 4.76
CA ASP A 158 17.47 4.94 4.83
C ASP A 158 17.02 5.15 6.29
N SER A 159 16.95 4.07 7.09
CA SER A 159 16.60 4.13 8.51
C SER A 159 17.69 4.85 9.35
N SER A 160 18.96 4.57 9.08
CA SER A 160 20.06 5.23 9.78
C SER A 160 20.13 6.73 9.47
N LYS A 161 19.86 7.13 8.23
CA LYS A 161 19.77 8.54 7.83
C LYS A 161 18.60 9.25 8.52
N GLY A 162 17.42 8.63 8.58
CA GLY A 162 16.26 9.20 9.29
C GLY A 162 16.54 9.41 10.77
N LEU A 163 17.10 8.40 11.46
CA LEU A 163 17.45 8.48 12.87
C LEU A 163 18.53 9.53 13.19
N LEU A 164 19.50 9.72 12.30
CA LEU A 164 20.59 10.68 12.50
C LEU A 164 20.17 12.12 12.11
N ILE A 165 19.48 12.29 10.99
CA ILE A 165 19.10 13.61 10.48
C ILE A 165 18.01 14.26 11.33
N ASP A 166 17.00 13.48 11.76
CA ASP A 166 15.92 14.01 12.57
C ASP A 166 16.39 14.40 13.98
N LYS A 167 17.29 13.60 14.60
CA LYS A 167 17.91 13.98 15.90
C LYS A 167 18.81 15.21 15.82
N ILE A 168 19.49 15.45 14.70
CA ILE A 168 20.32 16.64 14.55
C ILE A 168 19.46 17.89 14.37
N LYS A 169 18.33 17.79 13.66
CA LYS A 169 17.39 18.91 13.50
C LYS A 169 16.63 19.26 14.79
N GLU A 170 16.38 18.30 15.67
CA GLU A 170 15.79 18.57 16.99
C GLU A 170 16.78 19.14 18.00
N ALA A 171 18.08 19.00 17.78
CA ALA A 171 19.13 19.53 18.67
C ALA A 171 19.52 20.97 18.35
N ASP A 172 19.06 21.54 17.24
CA ASP A 172 19.35 22.94 16.82
C ASP A 172 18.16 23.88 17.12
N ILE A 173 17.20 23.48 17.99
CA ILE A 173 16.15 24.32 18.58
C ILE A 173 16.41 24.40 20.09
#